data_2e228eb0327d647dd6eb74c81ad003ef
#
_entry.id   2e228eb0327d647dd6eb74c81ad003ef
#
_cell.length_a   1.000
_cell.length_b   1.000
_cell.length_c   1.000
_cell.angle_alpha   90.00
_cell.angle_beta   90.00
_cell.angle_gamma   90.00
#
_symmetry.space_group_name_H-M   'P 1'
#
loop_
_entity.id
_entity.type
_entity.pdbx_description
1 polymer ?
#
loop_
_entity_poly.entity_id
_entity_poly.type
_entity_poly.pdbx_seq_one_letter_code
_entity_poly.pdbx_strand_id
1 'polypeptide(L)'
;MPHDLEIMRHGLPASIEGELPFNKGYTPGHEYMGTVVKLGPTTDEFQLGDRVAVEIHAGCGRCQRCREGMYTSCLNHGFRSRGHRANGFSTDGGFAEYAVNHVNTMVHVPREMSDEEATLIVTAGTAMYGLDVLGGIIAGEGVVVIGPGPIGLMGVGVAKALGAQPVILTGTRDRRLEMGKRLGADAVVNVNNEDAVTAVQRITGGRGVQYVLECSGAPNALNEAARMVNRGGRICLAAFPHEAVSVDLASIVRNNIYVFGIRGEGRSATHRAAALMGQRRFDAKLIHTHTFPLGELPTALRYARDRVEDAIKVVVKMRGG
;
A
#
# COMPACT_ATOMS: atom_id res chain seq x y z
N MET A 1 -8.66 -1.03 -2.48
CA MET A 1 -9.81 -0.59 -3.35
C MET A 1 -9.70 -1.00 -4.82
N PRO A 2 -8.72 -0.61 -5.67
CA PRO A 2 -8.67 -1.17 -7.03
C PRO A 2 -8.68 -2.70 -7.03
N HIS A 3 -7.95 -3.29 -6.13
CA HIS A 3 -7.81 -4.73 -6.00
C HIS A 3 -9.10 -5.43 -5.53
N ASP A 4 -9.88 -4.85 -4.60
CA ASP A 4 -11.22 -5.39 -4.25
C ASP A 4 -12.14 -5.41 -5.47
N LEU A 5 -12.10 -4.35 -6.29
CA LEU A 5 -12.90 -4.25 -7.50
C LEU A 5 -12.50 -5.29 -8.57
N GLU A 6 -11.20 -5.57 -8.69
CA GLU A 6 -10.69 -6.61 -9.58
C GLU A 6 -11.11 -8.00 -9.12
N ILE A 7 -10.96 -8.29 -7.82
CA ILE A 7 -11.40 -9.56 -7.24
C ILE A 7 -12.91 -9.75 -7.38
N MET A 8 -13.69 -8.70 -7.17
CA MET A 8 -15.16 -8.76 -7.33
C MET A 8 -15.58 -9.00 -8.78
N ARG A 9 -14.79 -8.58 -9.77
CA ARG A 9 -15.10 -8.75 -11.20
C ARG A 9 -14.59 -10.05 -11.80
N HIS A 10 -13.41 -10.47 -11.40
CA HIS A 10 -12.64 -11.50 -12.11
C HIS A 10 -12.28 -12.68 -11.21
N GLY A 11 -12.64 -12.63 -9.93
CA GLY A 11 -12.15 -13.59 -8.94
C GLY A 11 -10.67 -13.36 -8.61
N LEU A 12 -10.07 -14.30 -7.89
CA LEU A 12 -8.63 -14.25 -7.62
C LEU A 12 -7.82 -14.55 -8.88
N PRO A 13 -6.62 -13.96 -9.01
CA PRO A 13 -5.68 -14.32 -10.05
C PRO A 13 -5.41 -15.83 -10.06
N ALA A 14 -5.32 -16.43 -11.24
CA ALA A 14 -5.05 -17.86 -11.42
C ALA A 14 -3.72 -18.33 -10.78
N SER A 15 -2.84 -17.41 -10.41
CA SER A 15 -1.60 -17.68 -9.68
C SER A 15 -1.79 -18.01 -8.20
N ILE A 16 -3.00 -17.90 -7.66
CA ILE A 16 -3.31 -18.31 -6.28
C ILE A 16 -3.76 -19.74 -6.31
N GLU A 17 -2.84 -20.64 -6.03
CA GLU A 17 -3.13 -22.05 -5.82
C GLU A 17 -3.71 -22.29 -4.42
N GLY A 18 -4.70 -23.16 -4.28
CA GLY A 18 -5.28 -23.59 -3.04
C GLY A 18 -6.80 -23.54 -3.02
N GLU A 19 -7.38 -23.98 -1.91
CA GLU A 19 -8.81 -23.89 -1.67
C GLU A 19 -9.24 -22.43 -1.60
N LEU A 20 -9.97 -22.00 -2.60
CA LEU A 20 -10.50 -20.65 -2.67
C LEU A 20 -11.83 -20.59 -1.92
N PRO A 21 -11.97 -19.79 -0.84
CA PRO A 21 -13.25 -19.56 -0.18
C PRO A 21 -14.24 -18.80 -1.06
N PHE A 22 -13.81 -18.27 -2.19
CA PHE A 22 -14.54 -17.35 -3.06
C PHE A 22 -15.76 -17.97 -3.74
N ASN A 23 -15.81 -19.28 -3.92
CA ASN A 23 -17.00 -19.96 -4.43
C ASN A 23 -18.15 -20.07 -3.41
N LYS A 24 -17.96 -19.64 -2.16
CA LYS A 24 -18.92 -19.82 -1.06
C LYS A 24 -19.40 -18.52 -0.40
N GLY A 25 -19.13 -17.36 -1.05
CA GLY A 25 -19.39 -16.05 -0.44
C GLY A 25 -18.45 -15.76 0.72
N TYR A 26 -17.69 -14.70 0.62
CA TYR A 26 -16.87 -14.14 1.69
C TYR A 26 -17.10 -12.64 1.73
N THR A 27 -16.80 -12.03 2.86
CA THR A 27 -16.87 -10.58 3.00
C THR A 27 -15.58 -9.94 2.51
N PRO A 28 -15.60 -9.11 1.45
CA PRO A 28 -14.42 -8.39 1.00
C PRO A 28 -14.08 -7.20 1.90
N GLY A 29 -13.08 -6.42 1.51
CA GLY A 29 -12.56 -5.26 2.24
C GLY A 29 -11.34 -5.63 3.07
N HIS A 30 -10.19 -5.07 2.70
CA HIS A 30 -8.89 -5.44 3.27
C HIS A 30 -8.12 -4.28 3.90
N GLU A 31 -8.68 -3.08 3.90
CA GLU A 31 -8.11 -1.87 4.50
C GLU A 31 -9.15 -1.27 5.45
N TYR A 32 -9.20 -1.71 6.68
CA TYR A 32 -10.21 -1.30 7.64
C TYR A 32 -9.68 -1.13 9.06
N MET A 33 -10.44 -0.46 9.86
CA MET A 33 -10.24 -0.32 11.29
C MET A 33 -11.54 -0.68 12.04
N GLY A 34 -11.42 -0.92 13.32
CA GLY A 34 -12.55 -1.19 14.18
C GLY A 34 -12.22 -1.03 15.66
N THR A 35 -13.22 -1.27 16.50
CA THR A 35 -13.08 -1.30 17.94
C THR A 35 -13.19 -2.74 18.44
N VAL A 36 -12.31 -3.17 19.31
CA VAL A 36 -12.31 -4.50 19.91
C VAL A 36 -13.52 -4.63 20.83
N VAL A 37 -14.46 -5.51 20.49
CA VAL A 37 -15.69 -5.74 21.27
C VAL A 37 -15.73 -7.14 21.91
N LYS A 38 -14.84 -8.05 21.49
CA LYS A 38 -14.70 -9.39 22.06
C LYS A 38 -13.26 -9.88 21.86
N LEU A 39 -12.74 -10.58 22.87
CA LEU A 39 -11.41 -11.19 22.85
C LEU A 39 -11.51 -12.72 22.84
N GLY A 40 -10.54 -13.36 22.21
CA GLY A 40 -10.32 -14.80 22.34
C GLY A 40 -9.78 -15.16 23.74
N PRO A 41 -9.81 -16.44 24.11
CA PRO A 41 -9.49 -16.86 25.48
C PRO A 41 -8.03 -16.70 25.90
N THR A 42 -7.12 -16.48 24.96
CA THR A 42 -5.68 -16.36 25.19
C THR A 42 -5.09 -15.06 24.65
N THR A 43 -5.94 -14.03 24.45
CA THR A 43 -5.51 -12.73 23.93
C THR A 43 -5.31 -11.78 25.10
N ASP A 44 -4.09 -11.30 25.28
CA ASP A 44 -3.68 -10.35 26.32
C ASP A 44 -3.02 -9.07 25.76
N GLU A 45 -2.75 -9.05 24.44
CA GLU A 45 -2.14 -7.90 23.75
C GLU A 45 -3.14 -6.76 23.49
N PHE A 46 -4.45 -7.03 23.57
CA PHE A 46 -5.52 -6.08 23.34
C PHE A 46 -6.57 -6.11 24.45
N GLN A 47 -7.29 -5.00 24.61
CA GLN A 47 -8.38 -4.85 25.58
C GLN A 47 -9.68 -4.48 24.85
N LEU A 48 -10.82 -4.72 25.51
CA LEU A 48 -12.13 -4.24 25.02
C LEU A 48 -12.10 -2.71 24.92
N GLY A 49 -12.55 -2.19 23.79
CA GLY A 49 -12.55 -0.76 23.51
C GLY A 49 -11.31 -0.28 22.76
N ASP A 50 -10.26 -1.10 22.58
CA ASP A 50 -9.11 -0.73 21.78
C ASP A 50 -9.51 -0.47 20.33
N ARG A 51 -9.01 0.63 19.77
CA ARG A 51 -9.13 0.94 18.34
C ARG A 51 -7.96 0.30 17.61
N VAL A 52 -8.28 -0.49 16.57
CA VAL A 52 -7.29 -1.27 15.83
C VAL A 52 -7.48 -1.10 14.33
N ALA A 53 -6.38 -0.95 13.60
CA ALA A 53 -6.33 -1.17 12.15
C ALA A 53 -5.94 -2.63 11.89
N VAL A 54 -6.43 -3.20 10.79
CA VAL A 54 -6.24 -4.62 10.51
C VAL A 54 -5.44 -4.80 9.24
N GLU A 55 -4.27 -5.44 9.36
CA GLU A 55 -3.44 -5.86 8.23
C GLU A 55 -4.12 -6.95 7.41
N ILE A 56 -3.79 -6.99 6.11
CA ILE A 56 -4.33 -7.99 5.20
C ILE A 56 -3.82 -9.38 5.56
N HIS A 57 -2.51 -9.53 5.66
CA HIS A 57 -1.84 -10.83 5.70
C HIS A 57 -1.41 -11.25 7.11
N ALA A 58 -1.96 -12.37 7.60
CA ALA A 58 -1.48 -13.04 8.80
C ALA A 58 -0.50 -14.19 8.46
N GLY A 59 -0.50 -14.64 7.20
CA GLY A 59 0.16 -15.87 6.82
C GLY A 59 -0.41 -17.09 7.57
N CYS A 60 0.38 -18.16 7.73
CA CYS A 60 0.01 -19.30 8.59
C CYS A 60 0.69 -19.25 9.97
N GLY A 61 1.53 -18.26 10.24
CA GLY A 61 2.27 -18.06 11.48
C GLY A 61 3.39 -19.09 11.79
N ARG A 62 3.47 -20.21 11.09
CA ARG A 62 4.31 -21.36 11.47
C ARG A 62 5.35 -21.81 10.43
N CYS A 63 5.18 -21.46 9.15
CA CYS A 63 6.19 -21.81 8.15
C CYS A 63 7.44 -20.93 8.32
N GLN A 64 8.54 -21.31 7.67
CA GLN A 64 9.81 -20.60 7.77
C GLN A 64 9.63 -19.12 7.43
N ARG A 65 8.96 -18.77 6.31
CA ARG A 65 8.77 -17.39 5.89
C ARG A 65 7.97 -16.55 6.91
N CYS A 66 6.91 -17.13 7.49
CA CYS A 66 6.15 -16.43 8.53
C CYS A 66 6.99 -16.17 9.78
N ARG A 67 7.84 -17.12 10.19
CA ARG A 67 8.75 -16.95 11.34
C ARG A 67 9.84 -15.92 11.09
N GLU A 68 10.19 -15.67 9.84
CA GLU A 68 11.11 -14.62 9.39
C GLU A 68 10.41 -13.24 9.25
N GLY A 69 9.12 -13.13 9.58
CA GLY A 69 8.31 -11.93 9.40
C GLY A 69 7.86 -11.66 7.96
N MET A 70 8.11 -12.62 7.05
CA MET A 70 7.73 -12.52 5.63
C MET A 70 6.39 -13.25 5.38
N TYR A 71 5.35 -12.86 6.10
CA TYR A 71 4.05 -13.54 6.08
C TYR A 71 3.30 -13.38 4.76
N THR A 72 3.54 -12.33 3.97
CA THR A 72 3.03 -12.18 2.61
C THR A 72 3.63 -13.19 1.63
N SER A 73 4.82 -13.72 1.95
CA SER A 73 5.49 -14.81 1.24
C SER A 73 5.27 -16.18 1.90
N CYS A 74 4.16 -16.35 2.61
CA CYS A 74 3.82 -17.59 3.32
C CYS A 74 3.87 -18.80 2.39
N LEU A 75 4.58 -19.86 2.81
CA LEU A 75 4.69 -21.11 2.03
C LEU A 75 3.37 -21.88 1.91
N ASN A 76 2.39 -21.53 2.75
CA ASN A 76 1.03 -22.06 2.71
C ASN A 76 0.03 -21.04 2.12
N HIS A 77 0.52 -20.12 1.30
CA HIS A 77 -0.32 -19.09 0.68
C HIS A 77 -1.51 -19.71 -0.06
N GLY A 78 -2.72 -19.18 0.16
CA GLY A 78 -3.96 -19.69 -0.44
C GLY A 78 -4.60 -20.86 0.32
N PHE A 79 -3.86 -21.64 1.13
CA PHE A 79 -4.37 -22.81 1.84
C PHE A 79 -4.90 -22.45 3.24
N ARG A 80 -6.20 -22.16 3.33
CA ARG A 80 -6.86 -21.90 4.62
C ARG A 80 -6.79 -23.12 5.57
N SER A 81 -6.91 -24.33 5.03
CA SER A 81 -6.75 -25.60 5.77
C SER A 81 -5.37 -25.74 6.43
N ARG A 82 -4.35 -25.10 5.87
CA ARG A 82 -3.00 -25.04 6.42
C ARG A 82 -2.74 -23.80 7.28
N GLY A 83 -3.80 -23.05 7.62
CA GLY A 83 -3.75 -21.90 8.51
C GLY A 83 -3.44 -20.56 7.84
N HIS A 84 -3.31 -20.51 6.50
CA HIS A 84 -3.14 -19.22 5.82
C HIS A 84 -4.37 -18.35 5.98
N ARG A 85 -4.15 -17.06 6.30
CA ARG A 85 -5.20 -16.03 6.41
C ARG A 85 -4.76 -14.78 5.68
N ALA A 86 -5.69 -14.22 4.93
CA ALA A 86 -5.58 -12.91 4.33
C ALA A 86 -6.96 -12.25 4.39
N ASN A 87 -7.11 -11.27 5.27
CA ASN A 87 -8.38 -10.62 5.57
C ASN A 87 -8.94 -9.90 4.33
N GLY A 88 -10.18 -10.20 3.96
CA GLY A 88 -10.81 -9.70 2.74
C GLY A 88 -10.37 -10.38 1.43
N PHE A 89 -9.51 -11.43 1.53
CA PHE A 89 -9.05 -12.21 0.36
C PHE A 89 -9.25 -13.71 0.51
N SER A 90 -8.79 -14.32 1.59
CA SER A 90 -8.96 -15.75 1.86
C SER A 90 -9.75 -16.00 3.16
N THR A 91 -10.04 -14.96 3.89
CA THR A 91 -10.92 -14.91 5.05
C THR A 91 -11.79 -13.66 4.97
N ASP A 92 -12.86 -13.58 5.77
CA ASP A 92 -13.72 -12.42 5.78
C ASP A 92 -12.96 -11.14 6.13
N GLY A 93 -13.37 -10.04 5.50
CA GLY A 93 -12.80 -8.71 5.62
C GLY A 93 -13.73 -7.69 6.24
N GLY A 94 -13.48 -6.41 5.97
CA GLY A 94 -14.03 -5.27 6.68
C GLY A 94 -15.32 -4.68 6.15
N PHE A 95 -15.93 -5.17 5.06
CA PHE A 95 -17.26 -4.69 4.64
C PHE A 95 -18.37 -5.39 5.45
N ALA A 96 -18.24 -5.32 6.75
CA ALA A 96 -19.15 -5.91 7.73
C ALA A 96 -19.19 -5.09 9.02
N GLU A 97 -20.28 -5.18 9.78
CA GLU A 97 -20.38 -4.53 11.10
C GLU A 97 -19.42 -5.16 12.12
N TYR A 98 -19.12 -6.46 11.97
CA TYR A 98 -18.18 -7.19 12.82
C TYR A 98 -17.26 -8.08 11.98
N ALA A 99 -16.01 -8.17 12.39
CA ALA A 99 -15.01 -9.06 11.80
C ALA A 99 -14.23 -9.79 12.89
N VAL A 100 -13.80 -11.02 12.59
CA VAL A 100 -12.94 -11.82 13.47
C VAL A 100 -11.54 -11.84 12.88
N ASN A 101 -10.57 -11.30 13.61
CA ASN A 101 -9.21 -11.16 13.18
C ASN A 101 -8.24 -11.89 14.10
N HIS A 102 -7.13 -12.35 13.54
CA HIS A 102 -6.04 -12.88 14.35
C HIS A 102 -5.23 -11.74 14.94
N VAL A 103 -4.83 -11.87 16.20
CA VAL A 103 -4.07 -10.85 16.95
C VAL A 103 -2.86 -10.30 16.20
N ASN A 104 -2.13 -11.13 15.47
CA ASN A 104 -0.95 -10.71 14.68
C ASN A 104 -1.27 -9.88 13.42
N THR A 105 -2.55 -9.60 13.14
CA THR A 105 -2.94 -8.67 12.06
C THR A 105 -3.43 -7.33 12.60
N MET A 106 -3.53 -7.18 13.91
CA MET A 106 -4.08 -5.97 14.51
C MET A 106 -2.98 -5.01 14.95
N VAL A 107 -3.18 -3.74 14.64
CA VAL A 107 -2.27 -2.63 14.99
C VAL A 107 -3.06 -1.59 15.75
N HIS A 108 -2.59 -1.17 16.92
CA HIS A 108 -3.24 -0.10 17.69
C HIS A 108 -3.30 1.20 16.89
N VAL A 109 -4.49 1.81 16.88
CA VAL A 109 -4.70 3.12 16.26
C VAL A 109 -4.36 4.20 17.27
N PRO A 110 -3.43 5.14 16.98
CA PRO A 110 -3.15 6.28 17.84
C PRO A 110 -4.42 7.08 18.17
N ARG A 111 -4.53 7.57 19.41
CA ARG A 111 -5.75 8.24 19.93
C ARG A 111 -6.19 9.43 19.09
N GLU A 112 -5.23 10.22 18.62
CA GLU A 112 -5.45 11.47 17.88
C GLU A 112 -5.83 11.23 16.41
N MET A 113 -5.79 9.99 15.96
CA MET A 113 -6.11 9.63 14.58
C MET A 113 -7.63 9.41 14.42
N SER A 114 -8.24 10.01 13.39
CA SER A 114 -9.63 9.73 13.05
C SER A 114 -9.82 8.32 12.49
N ASP A 115 -11.04 7.81 12.45
CA ASP A 115 -11.34 6.47 11.93
C ASP A 115 -11.04 6.39 10.43
N GLU A 116 -11.38 7.43 9.68
CA GLU A 116 -11.08 7.51 8.25
C GLU A 116 -9.57 7.47 7.99
N GLU A 117 -8.81 8.20 8.78
CA GLU A 117 -7.34 8.20 8.69
C GLU A 117 -6.76 6.84 9.07
N ALA A 118 -7.32 6.18 10.10
CA ALA A 118 -6.88 4.86 10.53
C ALA A 118 -7.03 3.78 9.44
N THR A 119 -8.01 3.90 8.53
CA THR A 119 -8.13 3.00 7.37
C THR A 119 -6.97 3.11 6.38
N LEU A 120 -6.12 4.14 6.51
CA LEU A 120 -4.94 4.35 5.68
C LEU A 120 -3.66 3.74 6.27
N ILE A 121 -3.69 3.26 7.50
CA ILE A 121 -2.52 2.65 8.17
C ILE A 121 -1.95 1.50 7.34
N VAL A 122 -2.79 0.61 6.82
CA VAL A 122 -2.36 -0.52 6.00
C VAL A 122 -1.76 -0.06 4.67
N THR A 123 -2.39 0.93 4.02
CA THR A 123 -1.86 1.54 2.79
C THR A 123 -0.49 2.18 3.01
N ALA A 124 -0.32 2.89 4.14
CA ALA A 124 0.97 3.45 4.55
C ALA A 124 1.99 2.36 4.91
N GLY A 125 1.52 1.26 5.51
CA GLY A 125 2.33 0.06 5.80
C GLY A 125 2.89 -0.58 4.54
N THR A 126 2.08 -0.69 3.48
CA THR A 126 2.54 -1.17 2.17
C THR A 126 3.64 -0.26 1.60
N ALA A 127 3.45 1.06 1.64
CA ALA A 127 4.46 2.02 1.19
C ALA A 127 5.75 1.95 2.04
N MET A 128 5.62 1.85 3.37
CA MET A 128 6.74 1.67 4.29
C MET A 128 7.50 0.39 3.99
N TYR A 129 6.81 -0.72 3.77
CA TYR A 129 7.45 -1.99 3.41
C TYR A 129 8.18 -1.91 2.08
N GLY A 130 7.59 -1.22 1.09
CA GLY A 130 8.25 -0.92 -0.18
C GLY A 130 9.58 -0.19 -0.02
N LEU A 131 9.65 0.77 0.90
CA LEU A 131 10.90 1.47 1.21
C LEU A 131 11.86 0.62 2.06
N ASP A 132 11.34 -0.24 2.94
CA ASP A 132 12.16 -1.16 3.74
C ASP A 132 12.90 -2.19 2.89
N VAL A 133 12.27 -2.77 1.86
CA VAL A 133 12.92 -3.76 0.99
C VAL A 133 14.02 -3.16 0.13
N LEU A 134 14.00 -1.84 -0.07
CA LEU A 134 15.11 -1.11 -0.69
C LEU A 134 16.35 -0.99 0.24
N GLY A 135 16.28 -1.55 1.43
CA GLY A 135 17.33 -1.46 2.46
C GLY A 135 17.12 -0.31 3.45
N GLY A 136 15.94 0.29 3.42
CA GLY A 136 15.61 1.51 4.15
C GLY A 136 16.08 2.77 3.42
N ILE A 137 15.58 3.91 3.86
CA ILE A 137 15.96 5.21 3.32
C ILE A 137 17.13 5.78 4.13
N ILE A 138 18.19 6.14 3.45
CA ILE A 138 19.27 6.93 4.03
C ILE A 138 18.85 8.40 3.91
N ALA A 139 18.81 9.12 5.04
CA ALA A 139 18.42 10.53 5.06
C ALA A 139 19.34 11.37 4.13
N GLY A 140 18.71 12.22 3.32
CA GLY A 140 19.40 13.02 2.29
C GLY A 140 19.50 12.34 0.92
N GLU A 141 19.21 11.05 0.81
CA GLU A 141 19.15 10.36 -0.49
C GLU A 141 17.78 10.58 -1.17
N GLY A 142 17.81 10.65 -2.51
CA GLY A 142 16.63 10.95 -3.31
C GLY A 142 15.71 9.73 -3.52
N VAL A 143 14.41 10.00 -3.55
CA VAL A 143 13.36 9.02 -3.87
C VAL A 143 12.47 9.56 -5.00
N VAL A 144 12.24 8.75 -6.02
CA VAL A 144 11.14 8.97 -6.98
C VAL A 144 9.99 8.02 -6.62
N VAL A 145 8.78 8.56 -6.53
CA VAL A 145 7.55 7.78 -6.44
C VAL A 145 6.81 7.89 -7.77
N ILE A 146 6.57 6.77 -8.42
CA ILE A 146 5.85 6.70 -9.69
C ILE A 146 4.39 6.32 -9.44
N GLY A 147 3.47 7.22 -9.78
CA GLY A 147 2.03 7.00 -9.67
C GLY A 147 1.39 7.56 -8.39
N PRO A 148 0.55 8.63 -8.51
CA PRO A 148 -0.11 9.30 -7.38
C PRO A 148 -1.42 8.59 -6.97
N GLY A 149 -1.38 7.25 -6.84
CA GLY A 149 -2.43 6.46 -6.21
C GLY A 149 -2.30 6.50 -4.67
N PRO A 150 -3.22 5.86 -3.91
CA PRO A 150 -3.15 5.86 -2.45
C PRO A 150 -1.79 5.39 -1.91
N ILE A 151 -1.22 4.29 -2.43
CA ILE A 151 0.09 3.77 -2.01
C ILE A 151 1.19 4.78 -2.33
N GLY A 152 1.20 5.34 -3.56
CA GLY A 152 2.24 6.31 -3.95
C GLY A 152 2.16 7.61 -3.14
N LEU A 153 0.97 8.15 -2.89
CA LEU A 153 0.79 9.33 -2.05
C LEU A 153 1.24 9.08 -0.61
N MET A 154 0.92 7.90 -0.04
CA MET A 154 1.47 7.48 1.25
C MET A 154 2.99 7.31 1.17
N GLY A 155 3.51 6.78 0.06
CA GLY A 155 4.95 6.63 -0.18
C GLY A 155 5.70 7.96 -0.14
N VAL A 156 5.11 9.03 -0.69
CA VAL A 156 5.66 10.40 -0.59
C VAL A 156 5.76 10.83 0.88
N GLY A 157 4.65 10.72 1.64
CA GLY A 157 4.63 11.13 3.06
C GLY A 157 5.61 10.32 3.91
N VAL A 158 5.65 9.01 3.71
CA VAL A 158 6.56 8.11 4.43
C VAL A 158 8.02 8.39 4.06
N ALA A 159 8.36 8.51 2.76
CA ALA A 159 9.73 8.82 2.31
C ALA A 159 10.22 10.14 2.90
N LYS A 160 9.37 11.17 2.88
CA LYS A 160 9.70 12.48 3.46
C LYS A 160 9.90 12.38 4.98
N ALA A 161 9.03 11.65 5.68
CA ALA A 161 9.15 11.43 7.13
C ALA A 161 10.43 10.66 7.53
N LEU A 162 10.94 9.80 6.64
CA LEU A 162 12.20 9.07 6.80
C LEU A 162 13.43 9.90 6.40
N GLY A 163 13.26 11.12 5.92
CA GLY A 163 14.37 12.03 5.61
C GLY A 163 14.88 11.97 4.17
N ALA A 164 14.12 11.41 3.24
CA ALA A 164 14.48 11.41 1.82
C ALA A 164 14.53 12.84 1.26
N GLN A 165 15.51 13.11 0.38
CA GLN A 165 15.69 14.42 -0.25
C GLN A 165 16.49 14.30 -1.57
N PRO A 166 15.96 14.71 -2.75
CA PRO A 166 14.57 15.11 -2.95
C PRO A 166 13.58 13.94 -2.95
N VAL A 167 12.30 14.19 -2.62
CA VAL A 167 11.18 13.32 -2.92
C VAL A 167 10.46 13.86 -4.16
N ILE A 168 10.45 13.08 -5.23
CA ILE A 168 9.86 13.46 -6.52
C ILE A 168 8.68 12.55 -6.79
N LEU A 169 7.51 13.12 -7.10
CA LEU A 169 6.32 12.36 -7.48
C LEU A 169 6.02 12.54 -8.96
N THR A 170 5.83 11.44 -9.69
CA THR A 170 5.42 11.49 -11.10
C THR A 170 4.00 10.93 -11.28
N GLY A 171 3.25 11.48 -12.24
CA GLY A 171 1.88 11.02 -12.52
C GLY A 171 1.21 11.82 -13.62
N THR A 172 -0.08 11.50 -13.90
CA THR A 172 -0.85 12.07 -15.00
C THR A 172 -1.90 13.10 -14.58
N ARG A 173 -2.13 13.31 -13.26
CA ARG A 173 -3.25 14.11 -12.74
C ARG A 173 -2.78 15.21 -11.81
N ASP A 174 -2.96 16.46 -12.24
CA ASP A 174 -2.47 17.64 -11.51
C ASP A 174 -3.01 17.71 -10.08
N ARG A 175 -4.31 17.42 -9.86
CA ARG A 175 -4.90 17.45 -8.51
C ARG A 175 -4.22 16.45 -7.55
N ARG A 176 -3.87 15.25 -8.04
CA ARG A 176 -3.16 14.26 -7.24
C ARG A 176 -1.68 14.59 -7.04
N LEU A 177 -1.07 15.21 -8.03
CA LEU A 177 0.30 15.73 -7.94
C LEU A 177 0.37 16.88 -6.92
N GLU A 178 -0.62 17.78 -6.91
CA GLU A 178 -0.71 18.84 -5.91
C GLU A 178 -0.89 18.27 -4.49
N MET A 179 -1.68 17.21 -4.35
CA MET A 179 -1.80 16.50 -3.09
C MET A 179 -0.45 15.90 -2.65
N GLY A 180 0.32 15.36 -3.59
CA GLY A 180 1.69 14.89 -3.32
C GLY A 180 2.61 16.00 -2.80
N LYS A 181 2.52 17.22 -3.33
CA LYS A 181 3.24 18.38 -2.78
C LYS A 181 2.85 18.66 -1.33
N ARG A 182 1.56 18.65 -1.03
CA ARG A 182 1.06 18.84 0.34
C ARG A 182 1.49 17.73 1.30
N LEU A 183 1.74 16.51 0.79
CA LEU A 183 2.29 15.39 1.55
C LEU A 183 3.82 15.45 1.71
N GLY A 184 4.49 16.41 1.06
CA GLY A 184 5.90 16.69 1.21
C GLY A 184 6.78 16.36 0.01
N ALA A 185 6.21 16.12 -1.18
CA ALA A 185 7.03 16.02 -2.39
C ALA A 185 7.74 17.35 -2.68
N ASP A 186 9.07 17.30 -2.87
CA ASP A 186 9.89 18.46 -3.20
C ASP A 186 9.67 18.89 -4.65
N ALA A 187 9.32 17.94 -5.52
CA ALA A 187 8.96 18.21 -6.91
C ALA A 187 7.88 17.23 -7.38
N VAL A 188 7.07 17.68 -8.34
CA VAL A 188 6.08 16.83 -9.02
C VAL A 188 6.25 16.97 -10.52
N VAL A 189 6.00 15.88 -11.24
CA VAL A 189 6.13 15.83 -12.71
C VAL A 189 4.83 15.28 -13.29
N ASN A 190 4.15 16.09 -14.11
CA ASN A 190 3.03 15.60 -14.90
C ASN A 190 3.58 15.02 -16.22
N VAL A 191 3.51 13.70 -16.32
CA VAL A 191 4.06 12.95 -17.46
C VAL A 191 3.29 13.17 -18.78
N ASN A 192 2.15 13.84 -18.74
CA ASN A 192 1.46 14.30 -19.95
C ASN A 192 2.11 15.57 -20.53
N ASN A 193 2.86 16.32 -19.72
CA ASN A 193 3.42 17.62 -20.10
C ASN A 193 4.93 17.55 -20.37
N GLU A 194 5.66 16.65 -19.68
CA GLU A 194 7.10 16.48 -19.89
C GLU A 194 7.52 15.01 -19.65
N ASP A 195 8.63 14.60 -20.29
CA ASP A 195 9.21 13.27 -20.06
C ASP A 195 9.72 13.14 -18.63
N ALA A 196 9.23 12.12 -17.92
CA ALA A 196 9.53 11.93 -16.50
C ALA A 196 11.02 11.71 -16.22
N VAL A 197 11.71 10.97 -17.09
CA VAL A 197 13.15 10.69 -16.93
C VAL A 197 13.95 11.97 -17.09
N THR A 198 13.65 12.76 -18.13
CA THR A 198 14.29 14.05 -18.38
C THR A 198 14.07 15.01 -17.20
N ALA A 199 12.84 15.07 -16.68
CA ALA A 199 12.53 15.91 -15.52
C ALA A 199 13.32 15.49 -14.27
N VAL A 200 13.36 14.19 -13.95
CA VAL A 200 14.12 13.66 -12.81
C VAL A 200 15.61 13.94 -12.98
N GLN A 201 16.18 13.72 -14.16
CA GLN A 201 17.58 14.03 -14.42
C GLN A 201 17.88 15.53 -14.24
N ARG A 202 17.00 16.41 -14.73
CA ARG A 202 17.12 17.88 -14.54
C ARG A 202 17.08 18.25 -13.05
N ILE A 203 16.12 17.72 -12.29
CA ILE A 203 15.95 18.01 -10.85
C ILE A 203 17.16 17.53 -10.04
N THR A 204 17.75 16.40 -10.41
CA THR A 204 18.88 15.79 -9.70
C THR A 204 20.25 16.19 -10.24
N GLY A 205 20.31 17.13 -11.21
CA GLY A 205 21.57 17.56 -11.83
C GLY A 205 22.29 16.42 -12.58
N GLY A 206 21.53 15.53 -13.22
CA GLY A 206 22.03 14.40 -14.00
C GLY A 206 22.47 13.19 -13.19
N ARG A 207 22.33 13.21 -11.85
CA ARG A 207 22.78 12.12 -10.98
C ARG A 207 21.75 10.99 -10.82
N GLY A 208 20.46 11.28 -11.07
CA GLY A 208 19.37 10.37 -10.72
C GLY A 208 19.13 10.30 -9.21
N VAL A 209 18.31 9.37 -8.78
CA VAL A 209 17.96 9.14 -7.37
C VAL A 209 18.47 7.77 -6.88
N GLN A 210 18.61 7.59 -5.58
CA GLN A 210 19.02 6.31 -5.00
C GLN A 210 17.87 5.29 -5.02
N TYR A 211 16.63 5.74 -4.88
CA TYR A 211 15.48 4.87 -4.70
C TYR A 211 14.31 5.25 -5.63
N VAL A 212 13.62 4.22 -6.15
CA VAL A 212 12.34 4.40 -6.84
C VAL A 212 11.30 3.47 -6.20
N LEU A 213 10.14 4.02 -5.87
CA LEU A 213 8.95 3.29 -5.46
C LEU A 213 7.91 3.35 -6.60
N GLU A 214 7.74 2.26 -7.32
CA GLU A 214 6.80 2.15 -8.44
C GLU A 214 5.43 1.70 -7.92
N CYS A 215 4.41 2.55 -8.08
CA CYS A 215 3.04 2.37 -7.60
C CYS A 215 1.99 2.54 -8.71
N SER A 216 2.38 2.61 -9.97
CA SER A 216 1.47 2.85 -11.09
C SER A 216 1.04 1.56 -11.81
N GLY A 217 1.93 0.56 -11.89
CA GLY A 217 1.77 -0.63 -12.72
C GLY A 217 1.76 -0.33 -14.22
N ALA A 218 2.21 0.86 -14.65
CA ALA A 218 2.25 1.22 -16.06
C ALA A 218 3.26 0.35 -16.83
N PRO A 219 2.96 -0.04 -18.09
CA PRO A 219 3.79 -1.01 -18.83
C PRO A 219 5.26 -0.63 -18.97
N ASN A 220 5.58 0.67 -19.03
CA ASN A 220 6.95 1.16 -19.20
C ASN A 220 7.61 1.63 -17.89
N ALA A 221 6.89 1.57 -16.76
CA ALA A 221 7.32 2.19 -15.51
C ALA A 221 8.67 1.65 -15.00
N LEU A 222 8.95 0.35 -15.15
CA LEU A 222 10.23 -0.23 -14.73
C LEU A 222 11.39 0.27 -15.60
N ASN A 223 11.20 0.39 -16.92
CA ASN A 223 12.23 0.92 -17.82
C ASN A 223 12.50 2.41 -17.55
N GLU A 224 11.47 3.19 -17.25
CA GLU A 224 11.61 4.58 -16.82
C GLU A 224 12.34 4.68 -15.47
N ALA A 225 11.92 3.87 -14.48
CA ALA A 225 12.57 3.79 -13.18
C ALA A 225 14.07 3.46 -13.29
N ALA A 226 14.44 2.52 -14.16
CA ALA A 226 15.84 2.14 -14.41
C ALA A 226 16.68 3.29 -14.99
N ARG A 227 16.06 4.27 -15.69
CA ARG A 227 16.72 5.48 -16.19
C ARG A 227 16.70 6.65 -15.20
N MET A 228 15.87 6.58 -14.16
CA MET A 228 15.78 7.58 -13.10
C MET A 228 16.72 7.31 -11.94
N VAL A 229 16.99 6.02 -11.64
CA VAL A 229 17.94 5.67 -10.56
C VAL A 229 19.39 5.89 -10.99
N ASN A 230 20.22 6.18 -10.02
CA ASN A 230 21.68 6.19 -10.20
C ASN A 230 22.22 4.75 -10.34
N ARG A 231 23.50 4.60 -10.66
CA ARG A 231 24.18 3.30 -10.67
C ARG A 231 24.22 2.72 -9.25
N GLY A 232 23.84 1.44 -9.13
CA GLY A 232 23.68 0.78 -7.82
C GLY A 232 22.39 1.17 -7.10
N GLY A 233 21.50 1.92 -7.78
CA GLY A 233 20.21 2.32 -7.22
C GLY A 233 19.22 1.16 -7.10
N ARG A 234 18.11 1.40 -6.43
CA ARG A 234 17.15 0.37 -6.03
C ARG A 234 15.73 0.74 -6.40
N ILE A 235 15.00 -0.20 -6.98
CA ILE A 235 13.62 -0.04 -7.44
C ILE A 235 12.73 -1.03 -6.71
N CYS A 236 11.66 -0.56 -6.10
CA CYS A 236 10.59 -1.41 -5.55
C CYS A 236 9.36 -1.32 -6.45
N LEU A 237 8.86 -2.45 -6.90
CA LEU A 237 7.61 -2.60 -7.64
C LEU A 237 6.51 -2.95 -6.62
N ALA A 238 5.61 -2.01 -6.37
CA ALA A 238 4.48 -2.15 -5.45
C ALA A 238 3.13 -2.26 -6.17
N ALA A 239 3.12 -2.09 -7.49
CA ALA A 239 1.93 -2.24 -8.32
C ALA A 239 2.04 -3.47 -9.24
N PHE A 240 0.88 -4.01 -9.63
CA PHE A 240 0.80 -5.14 -10.54
C PHE A 240 0.50 -4.63 -11.96
N PRO A 241 1.34 -4.92 -12.96
CA PRO A 241 0.97 -4.73 -14.35
C PRO A 241 -0.14 -5.74 -14.72
N HIS A 242 -1.11 -5.31 -15.52
CA HIS A 242 -2.22 -6.18 -15.94
C HIS A 242 -1.79 -7.24 -16.95
N GLU A 243 -0.71 -6.98 -17.68
CA GLU A 243 -0.16 -7.86 -18.72
C GLU A 243 1.35 -7.99 -18.57
N ALA A 244 1.93 -8.96 -19.25
CA ALA A 244 3.39 -9.10 -19.32
C ALA A 244 4.01 -7.85 -19.97
N VAL A 245 5.08 -7.34 -19.39
CA VAL A 245 5.76 -6.12 -19.84
C VAL A 245 7.16 -6.44 -20.37
N SER A 246 7.61 -5.67 -21.37
CA SER A 246 8.97 -5.75 -21.89
C SER A 246 9.93 -4.96 -20.99
N VAL A 247 11.06 -5.56 -20.63
CA VAL A 247 12.06 -4.98 -19.73
C VAL A 247 13.44 -4.98 -20.36
N ASP A 248 14.13 -3.83 -20.32
CA ASP A 248 15.54 -3.71 -20.69
C ASP A 248 16.46 -4.25 -19.59
N LEU A 249 16.62 -5.55 -19.55
CA LEU A 249 17.50 -6.22 -18.59
C LEU A 249 18.97 -5.81 -18.75
N ALA A 250 19.41 -5.47 -19.98
CA ALA A 250 20.79 -5.07 -20.22
C ALA A 250 21.12 -3.76 -19.48
N SER A 251 20.19 -2.82 -19.46
CA SER A 251 20.33 -1.58 -18.69
C SER A 251 20.42 -1.86 -17.18
N ILE A 252 19.55 -2.70 -16.66
CA ILE A 252 19.54 -3.09 -15.22
C ILE A 252 20.89 -3.69 -14.84
N VAL A 253 21.38 -4.67 -15.60
CA VAL A 253 22.66 -5.35 -15.32
C VAL A 253 23.86 -4.40 -15.42
N ARG A 254 23.97 -3.61 -16.49
CA ARG A 254 25.08 -2.68 -16.70
C ARG A 254 25.22 -1.59 -15.64
N ASN A 255 24.10 -1.21 -15.03
CA ASN A 255 24.07 -0.16 -14.01
C ASN A 255 24.00 -0.72 -12.59
N ASN A 256 24.10 -2.05 -12.37
CA ASN A 256 23.99 -2.71 -11.06
C ASN A 256 22.70 -2.32 -10.31
N ILE A 257 21.57 -2.21 -11.00
CA ILE A 257 20.30 -1.82 -10.41
C ILE A 257 19.66 -3.04 -9.73
N TYR A 258 19.16 -2.82 -8.50
CA TYR A 258 18.42 -3.83 -7.76
C TYR A 258 16.92 -3.61 -7.96
N VAL A 259 16.19 -4.66 -8.30
CA VAL A 259 14.73 -4.63 -8.49
C VAL A 259 14.08 -5.58 -7.50
N PHE A 260 13.14 -5.06 -6.71
CA PHE A 260 12.40 -5.81 -5.70
C PHE A 260 10.91 -5.73 -6.01
N GLY A 261 10.21 -6.85 -5.91
CA GLY A 261 8.75 -6.89 -5.94
C GLY A 261 8.19 -7.09 -4.53
N ILE A 262 7.13 -6.37 -4.21
CA ILE A 262 6.37 -6.58 -2.97
C ILE A 262 4.90 -6.88 -3.25
N ARG A 263 4.27 -7.51 -2.27
CA ARG A 263 2.83 -7.69 -2.24
C ARG A 263 2.35 -7.42 -0.82
N GLY A 264 1.60 -6.31 -0.65
CA GLY A 264 1.12 -5.88 0.65
C GLY A 264 2.23 -5.38 1.58
N GLU A 265 2.05 -5.58 2.84
CA GLU A 265 2.89 -5.16 3.95
C GLU A 265 3.77 -6.31 4.46
N GLY A 266 4.72 -6.01 5.35
CA GLY A 266 5.57 -7.03 5.94
C GLY A 266 6.37 -6.53 7.14
N ARG A 267 6.84 -7.45 7.98
CA ARG A 267 7.62 -7.15 9.19
C ARG A 267 6.86 -6.18 10.12
N SER A 268 7.52 -5.11 10.57
CA SER A 268 6.94 -4.06 11.42
C SER A 268 6.48 -2.83 10.64
N ALA A 269 6.35 -2.92 9.31
CA ALA A 269 6.10 -1.75 8.46
C ALA A 269 4.79 -1.03 8.83
N THR A 270 3.71 -1.77 9.05
CA THR A 270 2.41 -1.18 9.40
C THR A 270 2.43 -0.51 10.78
N HIS A 271 3.08 -1.11 11.78
CA HIS A 271 3.25 -0.49 13.10
C HIS A 271 4.05 0.81 13.03
N ARG A 272 5.14 0.82 12.23
CA ARG A 272 5.97 2.01 12.03
C ARG A 272 5.23 3.09 11.25
N ALA A 273 4.44 2.71 10.24
CA ALA A 273 3.58 3.63 9.52
C ALA A 273 2.53 4.27 10.45
N ALA A 274 1.85 3.47 11.29
CA ALA A 274 0.91 3.96 12.29
C ALA A 274 1.58 4.96 13.27
N ALA A 275 2.80 4.66 13.71
CA ALA A 275 3.56 5.56 14.58
C ALA A 275 3.89 6.90 13.90
N LEU A 276 4.36 6.89 12.64
CA LEU A 276 4.63 8.13 11.88
C LEU A 276 3.35 8.96 11.65
N MET A 277 2.24 8.31 11.33
CA MET A 277 0.94 8.96 11.16
C MET A 277 0.43 9.54 12.49
N GLY A 278 0.55 8.79 13.60
CA GLY A 278 0.18 9.27 14.93
C GLY A 278 1.03 10.45 15.40
N GLN A 279 2.31 10.48 15.06
CA GLN A 279 3.21 11.61 15.32
C GLN A 279 3.04 12.79 14.35
N ARG A 280 2.04 12.72 13.44
CA ARG A 280 1.77 13.77 12.46
C ARG A 280 2.98 14.13 11.59
N ARG A 281 3.81 13.15 11.26
CA ARG A 281 4.99 13.37 10.40
C ARG A 281 4.60 13.75 8.96
N PHE A 282 3.37 13.43 8.55
CA PHE A 282 2.70 13.89 7.34
C PHE A 282 1.17 13.83 7.55
N ASP A 283 0.42 14.57 6.74
CA ASP A 283 -1.04 14.64 6.86
C ASP A 283 -1.74 13.60 5.97
N ALA A 284 -1.93 12.40 6.50
CA ALA A 284 -2.60 11.31 5.79
C ALA A 284 -4.07 11.61 5.44
N LYS A 285 -4.75 12.52 6.17
CA LYS A 285 -6.14 12.91 5.91
C LYS A 285 -6.37 13.44 4.51
N LEU A 286 -5.33 14.03 3.90
CA LEU A 286 -5.39 14.56 2.54
C LEU A 286 -5.84 13.52 1.50
N ILE A 287 -5.61 12.23 1.77
CA ILE A 287 -5.91 11.15 0.83
C ILE A 287 -7.36 10.65 0.96
N HIS A 288 -7.97 10.82 2.14
CA HIS A 288 -9.38 10.51 2.34
C HIS A 288 -10.25 11.55 1.63
N THR A 289 -11.09 11.11 0.69
CA THR A 289 -11.88 12.01 -0.15
C THR A 289 -13.39 11.86 0.03
N HIS A 290 -13.86 10.65 0.30
CA HIS A 290 -15.30 10.37 0.36
C HIS A 290 -15.62 9.36 1.45
N THR A 291 -16.80 9.52 2.07
CA THR A 291 -17.36 8.57 3.05
C THR A 291 -18.79 8.22 2.66
N PHE A 292 -19.15 6.96 2.73
CA PHE A 292 -20.48 6.45 2.48
C PHE A 292 -20.93 5.50 3.61
N PRO A 293 -22.22 5.42 3.93
CA PRO A 293 -22.72 4.37 4.81
C PRO A 293 -22.69 3.00 4.11
N LEU A 294 -22.67 1.90 4.87
CA LEU A 294 -22.64 0.53 4.33
C LEU A 294 -23.80 0.27 3.36
N GLY A 295 -25.00 0.80 3.62
CA GLY A 295 -26.14 0.68 2.72
C GLY A 295 -25.93 1.27 1.32
N GLU A 296 -24.93 2.14 1.16
CA GLU A 296 -24.55 2.75 -0.12
C GLU A 296 -23.24 2.15 -0.69
N LEU A 297 -22.85 0.95 -0.26
CA LEU A 297 -21.64 0.27 -0.72
C LEU A 297 -21.51 0.23 -2.26
N PRO A 298 -22.58 -0.06 -3.06
CA PRO A 298 -22.47 0.00 -4.51
C PRO A 298 -22.05 1.38 -5.05
N THR A 299 -22.56 2.47 -4.45
CA THR A 299 -22.19 3.84 -4.80
C THR A 299 -20.73 4.12 -4.41
N ALA A 300 -20.30 3.74 -3.22
CA ALA A 300 -18.91 3.88 -2.76
C ALA A 300 -17.94 3.16 -3.70
N LEU A 301 -18.27 1.94 -4.12
CA LEU A 301 -17.46 1.16 -5.07
C LEU A 301 -17.40 1.82 -6.44
N ARG A 302 -18.51 2.39 -6.93
CA ARG A 302 -18.54 3.16 -8.18
C ARG A 302 -17.63 4.39 -8.09
N TYR A 303 -17.70 5.18 -7.00
CA TYR A 303 -16.83 6.34 -6.78
C TYR A 303 -15.34 5.94 -6.82
N ALA A 304 -14.98 4.86 -6.13
CA ALA A 304 -13.62 4.37 -6.11
C ALA A 304 -13.14 3.87 -7.48
N ARG A 305 -14.02 3.14 -8.21
CA ARG A 305 -13.71 2.55 -9.53
C ARG A 305 -13.55 3.60 -10.60
N ASP A 306 -14.55 4.47 -10.71
CA ASP A 306 -14.67 5.43 -11.82
C ASP A 306 -13.99 6.76 -11.46
N ARG A 307 -13.45 6.86 -10.22
CA ARG A 307 -12.78 8.05 -9.68
C ARG A 307 -13.68 9.28 -9.77
N VAL A 308 -14.97 9.09 -9.44
CA VAL A 308 -15.97 10.15 -9.44
C VAL A 308 -15.49 11.26 -8.48
N GLU A 309 -15.58 12.52 -8.93
CA GLU A 309 -15.10 13.67 -8.17
C GLU A 309 -13.64 13.56 -7.70
N ASP A 310 -12.79 12.91 -8.53
CA ASP A 310 -11.38 12.62 -8.21
C ASP A 310 -11.17 11.76 -6.96
N ALA A 311 -12.09 10.87 -6.66
CA ALA A 311 -11.99 9.98 -5.51
C ALA A 311 -10.63 9.27 -5.45
N ILE A 312 -10.00 9.30 -4.27
CA ILE A 312 -8.71 8.65 -3.99
C ILE A 312 -8.90 7.54 -2.97
N LYS A 313 -9.23 7.88 -1.72
CA LYS A 313 -9.65 6.92 -0.71
C LYS A 313 -11.12 7.15 -0.39
N VAL A 314 -11.91 6.13 -0.65
CA VAL A 314 -13.33 6.08 -0.31
C VAL A 314 -13.49 5.17 0.90
N VAL A 315 -14.05 5.67 1.98
CA VAL A 315 -14.30 4.94 3.22
C VAL A 315 -15.78 4.60 3.32
N VAL A 316 -16.08 3.42 3.83
CA VAL A 316 -17.44 2.97 4.13
C VAL A 316 -17.59 2.85 5.64
N LYS A 317 -18.56 3.58 6.22
CA LYS A 317 -18.92 3.49 7.64
C LYS A 317 -19.99 2.44 7.86
N MET A 318 -19.76 1.55 8.82
CA MET A 318 -20.68 0.42 9.10
C MET A 318 -21.92 0.86 9.87
N ARG A 319 -21.80 1.88 10.73
CA ARG A 319 -22.94 2.48 11.45
C ARG A 319 -23.01 3.98 11.11
N GLY A 320 -24.21 4.51 10.96
CA GLY A 320 -24.40 5.95 10.96
C GLY A 320 -23.90 6.50 12.29
N GLY A 321 -22.95 7.43 12.23
CA GLY A 321 -22.51 8.19 13.41
C GLY A 321 -23.59 9.14 13.86
#